data_a4aa36c1826e63da10530351ea6d543e
#
_entry.id   a4aa36c1826e63da10530351ea6d543e
#
_cell.length_a   1.000
_cell.length_b   1.000
_cell.length_c   1.000
_cell.angle_alpha   90.00
_cell.angle_beta   90.00
_cell.angle_gamma   90.00
#
_symmetry.space_group_name_H-M   'P 1'
#
loop_
_entity.id
_entity.type
_entity.pdbx_description
1 polymer ?
#
loop_
_entity_poly.entity_id
_entity_poly.type
_entity_poly.pdbx_seq_one_letter_code
_entity_poly.pdbx_strand_id
1 'polypeptide(L)'
;MRTPEQRGKLKDWFDKAVSKCGDDYTDIIYIGTLLHYDSLLARTLKNPAYRSIKYKAVVSFSKADDLWRQWEGIFTDLDNDSRAEDALAFFQKHRAAMLAGTQVLWEEKLSYYDLMVMRVSEGEASFNSEEQNEPINPDDCLFMEEWFDYYNEAEADFCDPAFDFFGFIDPSLGKTKRSDFSAIVTLARHRASGYMYVVDADIERRHPDRIIADVLAKERWLRSSFGHGYRKLGAETNQFQWFLKEELAKASAKAGLYLPIEEVQQTSDKVMRIQTLQPDVKNKYIKFNRRHKRLLEQLTQFPMGAHDDGPDALEGARTIAKKVKRFRILDRAGFGI
;
A
#
# COMPACT_ATOMS: atom_id res chain seq x y z
N MET A 1 -10.06 22.62 8.05
CA MET A 1 -10.87 22.30 9.24
C MET A 1 -10.80 20.81 9.51
N ARG A 2 -10.20 20.44 10.66
CA ARG A 2 -9.84 19.05 10.95
C ARG A 2 -11.00 18.21 11.51
N THR A 3 -11.92 18.81 12.25
CA THR A 3 -13.00 18.03 12.90
C THR A 3 -14.35 18.16 12.19
N PRO A 4 -15.22 17.13 12.25
CA PRO A 4 -16.59 17.20 11.73
C PRO A 4 -17.41 18.37 12.30
N GLU A 5 -17.23 18.66 13.59
CA GLU A 5 -17.89 19.78 14.25
C GLU A 5 -17.49 21.15 13.65
N GLN A 6 -16.20 21.36 13.39
CA GLN A 6 -15.71 22.58 12.74
C GLN A 6 -16.27 22.72 11.32
N ARG A 7 -16.37 21.62 10.57
CA ARG A 7 -16.96 21.61 9.23
C ARG A 7 -18.46 21.92 9.28
N GLY A 8 -19.16 21.39 10.29
CA GLY A 8 -20.57 21.68 10.53
C GLY A 8 -20.82 23.17 10.85
N LYS A 9 -20.02 23.76 11.75
CA LYS A 9 -20.10 25.20 12.08
C LYS A 9 -19.86 26.09 10.86
N LEU A 10 -18.87 25.72 10.00
CA LEU A 10 -18.62 26.48 8.76
C LEU A 10 -19.79 26.39 7.79
N LYS A 11 -20.39 25.21 7.64
CA LYS A 11 -21.58 25.02 6.82
C LYS A 11 -22.73 25.88 7.32
N ASP A 12 -23.01 25.84 8.62
CA ASP A 12 -24.08 26.62 9.23
C ASP A 12 -23.87 28.13 9.03
N TRP A 13 -22.64 28.60 9.19
CA TRP A 13 -22.31 30.00 8.93
C TRP A 13 -22.53 30.37 7.45
N PHE A 14 -22.08 29.52 6.54
CA PHE A 14 -22.28 29.76 5.11
C PHE A 14 -23.78 29.80 4.75
N ASP A 15 -24.56 28.80 5.20
CA ASP A 15 -25.97 28.69 4.85
C ASP A 15 -26.86 29.76 5.55
N LYS A 16 -26.48 30.21 6.73
CA LYS A 16 -27.30 31.16 7.53
C LYS A 16 -26.89 32.61 7.33
N ALA A 17 -25.63 32.86 6.99
CA ALA A 17 -25.11 34.21 6.85
C ALA A 17 -24.70 34.51 5.37
N VAL A 18 -23.67 33.80 4.85
CA VAL A 18 -23.08 34.14 3.55
C VAL A 18 -24.07 33.99 2.39
N SER A 19 -24.79 32.89 2.33
CA SER A 19 -25.75 32.63 1.24
C SER A 19 -26.96 33.58 1.25
N LYS A 20 -27.11 34.36 2.31
CA LYS A 20 -28.19 35.35 2.48
C LYS A 20 -27.69 36.81 2.41
N CYS A 21 -26.38 36.97 2.18
CA CYS A 21 -25.80 38.30 1.92
C CYS A 21 -26.02 38.65 0.45
N GLY A 22 -26.86 39.61 0.17
CA GLY A 22 -27.12 40.07 -1.19
C GLY A 22 -28.59 40.31 -1.44
N ASP A 23 -28.90 40.71 -2.65
CA ASP A 23 -30.20 40.96 -3.19
C ASP A 23 -30.50 40.06 -4.38
N ASP A 24 -31.62 40.29 -5.07
CA ASP A 24 -32.06 39.51 -6.25
C ASP A 24 -31.08 39.55 -7.42
N TYR A 25 -30.10 40.46 -7.41
CA TYR A 25 -29.08 40.65 -8.47
C TYR A 25 -27.70 40.13 -8.03
N THR A 26 -27.58 39.48 -6.89
CA THR A 26 -26.29 39.04 -6.35
C THR A 26 -25.93 37.65 -6.82
N ASP A 27 -24.81 37.52 -7.53
CA ASP A 27 -24.22 36.22 -7.85
C ASP A 27 -23.21 35.80 -6.79
N ILE A 28 -23.27 34.54 -6.39
CA ILE A 28 -22.27 33.93 -5.49
C ILE A 28 -21.39 32.98 -6.28
N ILE A 29 -20.11 33.31 -6.38
CA ILE A 29 -19.09 32.47 -7.03
C ILE A 29 -18.19 31.89 -5.94
N TYR A 30 -18.17 30.56 -5.82
CA TYR A 30 -17.32 29.84 -4.86
C TYR A 30 -16.26 29.04 -5.59
N ILE A 31 -15.00 29.44 -5.49
CA ILE A 31 -13.84 28.79 -6.11
C ILE A 31 -12.93 28.24 -5.01
N GLY A 32 -12.41 27.03 -5.20
CA GLY A 32 -11.47 26.42 -4.27
C GLY A 32 -11.06 25.02 -4.68
N THR A 33 -10.18 24.40 -3.86
CA THR A 33 -9.70 23.02 -4.02
C THR A 33 -10.43 22.08 -3.05
N LEU A 34 -10.73 20.88 -3.50
CA LEU A 34 -11.39 19.84 -2.69
C LEU A 34 -10.37 19.09 -1.82
N LEU A 35 -9.91 19.74 -0.74
CA LEU A 35 -8.94 19.14 0.20
C LEU A 35 -9.55 18.07 1.13
N HIS A 36 -10.88 17.96 1.17
CA HIS A 36 -11.56 17.01 2.04
C HIS A 36 -12.93 16.65 1.44
N TYR A 37 -13.27 15.35 1.44
CA TYR A 37 -14.53 14.82 0.90
C TYR A 37 -15.79 15.44 1.52
N ASP A 38 -15.71 15.88 2.79
CA ASP A 38 -16.79 16.52 3.55
C ASP A 38 -16.54 18.02 3.79
N SER A 39 -15.79 18.69 2.88
CA SER A 39 -15.58 20.14 2.94
C SER A 39 -16.87 20.90 2.56
N LEU A 40 -16.95 22.18 2.93
CA LEU A 40 -18.04 23.05 2.50
C LEU A 40 -18.17 23.05 0.98
N LEU A 41 -17.04 23.16 0.26
CA LEU A 41 -17.02 23.12 -1.20
C LEU A 41 -17.54 21.78 -1.75
N ALA A 42 -17.14 20.64 -1.15
CA ALA A 42 -17.62 19.34 -1.57
C ALA A 42 -19.14 19.17 -1.39
N ARG A 43 -19.70 19.75 -0.33
CA ARG A 43 -21.14 19.78 -0.07
C ARG A 43 -21.87 20.72 -1.04
N THR A 44 -21.28 21.89 -1.33
CA THR A 44 -21.83 22.87 -2.29
C THR A 44 -21.87 22.32 -3.70
N LEU A 45 -20.85 21.56 -4.13
CA LEU A 45 -20.84 20.87 -5.42
C LEU A 45 -22.02 19.90 -5.62
N LYS A 46 -22.52 19.32 -4.53
CA LYS A 46 -23.67 18.39 -4.54
C LYS A 46 -25.01 19.11 -4.42
N ASN A 47 -25.02 20.42 -4.14
CA ASN A 47 -26.23 21.19 -3.97
C ASN A 47 -26.80 21.61 -5.35
N PRO A 48 -28.02 21.18 -5.71
CA PRO A 48 -28.62 21.48 -7.01
C PRO A 48 -28.89 22.97 -7.26
N ALA A 49 -28.87 23.82 -6.23
CA ALA A 49 -29.02 25.26 -6.35
C ALA A 49 -27.79 25.95 -6.99
N TYR A 50 -26.66 25.25 -7.09
CA TYR A 50 -25.43 25.78 -7.68
C TYR A 50 -25.11 25.09 -9.01
N ARG A 51 -24.65 25.90 -9.98
CA ARG A 51 -24.01 25.35 -11.17
C ARG A 51 -22.55 24.99 -10.82
N SER A 52 -22.25 23.72 -10.74
CA SER A 52 -20.94 23.23 -10.30
C SER A 52 -20.10 22.70 -11.45
N ILE A 53 -18.82 23.04 -11.46
CA ILE A 53 -17.83 22.54 -12.39
C ILE A 53 -16.62 22.07 -11.58
N LYS A 54 -16.13 20.86 -11.85
CA LYS A 54 -14.91 20.30 -11.23
C LYS A 54 -13.85 20.10 -12.30
N TYR A 55 -12.67 20.62 -12.05
CA TYR A 55 -11.51 20.44 -12.90
C TYR A 55 -10.50 19.51 -12.25
N LYS A 56 -9.83 18.69 -13.06
CA LYS A 56 -8.73 17.80 -12.67
C LYS A 56 -7.48 18.24 -13.41
N ALA A 57 -6.32 18.27 -12.74
CA ALA A 57 -5.07 18.63 -13.39
C ALA A 57 -4.72 17.59 -14.48
N VAL A 58 -4.87 16.29 -14.19
CA VAL A 58 -4.76 15.22 -15.18
C VAL A 58 -6.17 14.84 -15.64
N VAL A 59 -6.51 15.11 -16.88
CA VAL A 59 -7.78 14.76 -17.52
C VAL A 59 -7.74 13.32 -18.02
N SER A 60 -6.59 12.90 -18.58
CA SER A 60 -6.36 11.53 -19.04
C SER A 60 -4.94 11.09 -18.70
N PHE A 61 -4.82 9.94 -18.04
CA PHE A 61 -3.53 9.35 -17.71
C PHE A 61 -2.90 8.64 -18.91
N SER A 62 -1.58 8.47 -18.85
CA SER A 62 -0.81 7.75 -19.86
C SER A 62 -1.27 6.30 -20.00
N LYS A 63 -1.20 5.79 -21.23
CA LYS A 63 -1.40 4.38 -21.52
C LYS A 63 -0.13 3.54 -21.32
N ALA A 64 1.01 4.17 -21.11
CA ALA A 64 2.32 3.52 -20.94
C ALA A 64 2.67 3.38 -19.44
N ASP A 65 1.78 2.76 -18.68
CA ASP A 65 1.94 2.59 -17.22
C ASP A 65 3.28 1.93 -16.85
N ASP A 66 3.75 0.97 -17.64
CA ASP A 66 5.00 0.26 -17.42
C ASP A 66 6.24 1.15 -17.54
N LEU A 67 6.24 2.12 -18.45
CA LEU A 67 7.33 3.09 -18.57
C LEU A 67 7.30 4.09 -17.41
N TRP A 68 6.11 4.52 -16.99
CA TRP A 68 5.97 5.39 -15.82
C TRP A 68 6.38 4.69 -14.53
N ARG A 69 6.13 3.40 -14.42
CA ARG A 69 6.59 2.59 -13.28
C ARG A 69 8.11 2.45 -13.22
N GLN A 70 8.76 2.18 -14.38
CA GLN A 70 10.21 2.15 -14.44
C GLN A 70 10.81 3.50 -14.07
N TRP A 71 10.22 4.57 -14.56
CA TRP A 71 10.59 5.94 -14.20
C TRP A 71 10.44 6.19 -12.69
N GLU A 72 9.32 5.78 -12.08
CA GLU A 72 9.10 5.89 -10.63
C GLU A 72 10.15 5.12 -9.84
N GLY A 73 10.48 3.89 -10.28
CA GLY A 73 11.54 3.11 -9.65
C GLY A 73 12.89 3.80 -9.67
N ILE A 74 13.26 4.45 -10.78
CA ILE A 74 14.49 5.25 -10.87
C ILE A 74 14.40 6.49 -9.97
N PHE A 75 13.27 7.21 -10.02
CA PHE A 75 13.08 8.46 -9.29
C PHE A 75 13.08 8.27 -7.76
N THR A 76 12.61 7.11 -7.29
CA THR A 76 12.51 6.79 -5.85
C THR A 76 13.68 5.99 -5.30
N ASP A 77 14.69 5.67 -6.11
CA ASP A 77 15.88 4.94 -5.68
C ASP A 77 16.76 5.82 -4.78
N LEU A 78 16.69 5.59 -3.48
CA LEU A 78 17.44 6.37 -2.48
C LEU A 78 18.93 6.04 -2.46
N ASP A 79 19.34 4.92 -3.02
CA ASP A 79 20.75 4.53 -3.12
C ASP A 79 21.46 5.19 -4.32
N ASN A 80 20.71 5.89 -5.18
CA ASN A 80 21.21 6.63 -6.34
C ASN A 80 21.10 8.15 -6.13
N ASP A 81 22.22 8.82 -5.93
CA ASP A 81 22.27 10.28 -5.77
C ASP A 81 21.83 11.04 -7.04
N SER A 82 22.00 10.44 -8.22
CA SER A 82 21.61 11.03 -9.52
C SER A 82 20.18 10.64 -9.95
N ARG A 83 19.37 10.05 -9.07
CA ARG A 83 18.05 9.51 -9.39
C ARG A 83 17.12 10.44 -10.16
N ALA A 84 17.14 11.74 -9.84
CA ALA A 84 16.28 12.72 -10.50
C ALA A 84 16.73 12.98 -11.96
N GLU A 85 18.05 13.04 -12.19
CA GLU A 85 18.65 13.23 -13.52
C GLU A 85 18.44 11.99 -14.38
N ASP A 86 18.66 10.80 -13.81
CA ASP A 86 18.46 9.52 -14.50
C ASP A 86 16.98 9.30 -14.85
N ALA A 87 16.07 9.64 -13.97
CA ALA A 87 14.64 9.59 -14.23
C ALA A 87 14.23 10.56 -15.35
N LEU A 88 14.78 11.77 -15.36
CA LEU A 88 14.54 12.72 -16.44
C LEU A 88 15.12 12.22 -17.78
N ALA A 89 16.32 11.67 -17.78
CA ALA A 89 16.94 11.09 -18.98
C ALA A 89 16.12 9.91 -19.52
N PHE A 90 15.63 9.04 -18.62
CA PHE A 90 14.71 7.95 -18.97
C PHE A 90 13.43 8.47 -19.61
N PHE A 91 12.79 9.48 -19.00
CA PHE A 91 11.61 10.12 -19.57
C PHE A 91 11.88 10.71 -20.95
N GLN A 92 12.98 11.46 -21.13
CA GLN A 92 13.34 12.05 -22.41
C GLN A 92 13.50 11.00 -23.50
N LYS A 93 14.17 9.88 -23.18
CA LYS A 93 14.38 8.76 -24.09
C LYS A 93 13.07 8.11 -24.55
N HIS A 94 12.08 8.03 -23.67
CA HIS A 94 10.81 7.35 -23.90
C HIS A 94 9.62 8.28 -24.04
N ARG A 95 9.86 9.60 -24.16
CA ARG A 95 8.87 10.68 -24.06
C ARG A 95 7.61 10.44 -24.89
N ALA A 96 7.76 10.09 -26.17
CA ALA A 96 6.61 9.93 -27.06
C ALA A 96 5.68 8.79 -26.59
N ALA A 97 6.23 7.67 -26.13
CA ALA A 97 5.47 6.54 -25.60
C ALA A 97 4.84 6.88 -24.23
N MET A 98 5.61 7.54 -23.35
CA MET A 98 5.17 7.90 -22.01
C MET A 98 4.07 8.96 -22.00
N LEU A 99 4.02 9.83 -23.00
CA LEU A 99 2.97 10.83 -23.15
C LEU A 99 1.80 10.34 -24.03
N ALA A 100 1.82 9.13 -24.51
CA ALA A 100 0.75 8.61 -25.37
C ALA A 100 -0.58 8.52 -24.61
N GLY A 101 -1.59 9.27 -25.07
CA GLY A 101 -2.93 9.32 -24.51
C GLY A 101 -3.08 10.20 -23.27
N THR A 102 -2.04 10.95 -22.89
CA THR A 102 -2.14 11.91 -21.79
C THR A 102 -2.89 13.15 -22.22
N GLN A 103 -3.64 13.71 -21.28
CA GLN A 103 -4.24 15.02 -21.40
C GLN A 103 -4.18 15.69 -20.03
N VAL A 104 -3.65 16.90 -19.98
CA VAL A 104 -3.63 17.76 -18.79
C VAL A 104 -4.47 19.00 -19.00
N LEU A 105 -4.94 19.56 -17.90
CA LEU A 105 -5.82 20.72 -17.94
C LEU A 105 -5.09 21.98 -18.46
N TRP A 106 -3.85 22.16 -18.02
CA TRP A 106 -3.06 23.36 -18.34
C TRP A 106 -1.57 22.99 -18.50
N GLU A 107 -1.21 22.50 -19.70
CA GLU A 107 0.13 22.00 -20.04
C GLU A 107 1.22 23.08 -19.89
N GLU A 108 0.92 24.36 -20.19
CA GLU A 108 1.89 25.45 -20.13
C GLU A 108 2.28 25.79 -18.69
N LYS A 109 1.45 25.47 -17.71
CA LYS A 109 1.74 25.71 -16.30
C LYS A 109 2.39 24.51 -15.64
N LEU A 110 1.82 23.31 -15.84
CA LEU A 110 2.27 22.05 -15.27
C LEU A 110 2.18 20.99 -16.35
N SER A 111 3.34 20.52 -16.81
CA SER A 111 3.37 19.40 -17.75
C SER A 111 2.91 18.10 -17.10
N TYR A 112 2.55 17.13 -17.92
CA TYR A 112 2.23 15.79 -17.40
C TYR A 112 3.38 15.19 -16.59
N TYR A 113 4.65 15.47 -16.99
CA TYR A 113 5.84 15.05 -16.25
C TYR A 113 5.89 15.65 -14.85
N ASP A 114 5.69 16.97 -14.73
CA ASP A 114 5.70 17.66 -13.44
C ASP A 114 4.62 17.12 -12.50
N LEU A 115 3.42 16.86 -13.04
CA LEU A 115 2.32 16.26 -12.30
C LEU A 115 2.65 14.84 -11.79
N MET A 116 3.39 14.05 -12.58
CA MET A 116 3.83 12.72 -12.11
C MET A 116 4.93 12.81 -11.04
N VAL A 117 5.84 13.79 -11.17
CA VAL A 117 6.82 14.10 -10.11
C VAL A 117 6.12 14.49 -8.81
N MET A 118 5.12 15.37 -8.87
CA MET A 118 4.31 15.76 -7.70
C MET A 118 3.61 14.56 -7.09
N ARG A 119 2.95 13.73 -7.90
CA ARG A 119 2.25 12.51 -7.45
C ARG A 119 3.15 11.58 -6.65
N VAL A 120 4.39 11.38 -7.09
CA VAL A 120 5.35 10.49 -6.41
C VAL A 120 5.98 11.16 -5.18
N SER A 121 6.26 12.47 -5.26
CA SER A 121 6.94 13.22 -4.18
C SER A 121 6.01 13.51 -3.00
N GLU A 122 4.77 13.85 -3.25
CA GLU A 122 3.78 14.27 -2.25
C GLU A 122 2.88 13.12 -1.77
N GLY A 123 2.86 12.01 -2.53
CA GLY A 123 2.00 10.87 -2.31
C GLY A 123 0.64 10.99 -3.00
N GLU A 124 0.04 9.83 -3.26
CA GLU A 124 -1.18 9.72 -4.07
C GLU A 124 -2.39 10.41 -3.42
N ALA A 125 -2.51 10.35 -2.09
CA ALA A 125 -3.63 10.98 -1.37
C ALA A 125 -3.61 12.50 -1.49
N SER A 126 -2.42 13.13 -1.37
CA SER A 126 -2.24 14.57 -1.56
C SER A 126 -2.56 14.96 -3.00
N PHE A 127 -1.95 14.26 -3.97
CA PHE A 127 -2.19 14.50 -5.38
C PHE A 127 -3.67 14.38 -5.77
N ASN A 128 -4.37 13.36 -5.27
CA ASN A 128 -5.79 13.17 -5.53
C ASN A 128 -6.65 14.30 -4.95
N SER A 129 -6.32 14.81 -3.77
CA SER A 129 -7.07 15.91 -3.17
C SER A 129 -6.74 17.26 -3.80
N GLU A 130 -5.45 17.57 -4.00
CA GLU A 130 -5.04 18.91 -4.40
C GLU A 130 -5.08 19.11 -5.91
N GLU A 131 -4.61 18.14 -6.68
CA GLU A 131 -4.51 18.25 -8.14
C GLU A 131 -5.71 17.65 -8.88
N GLN A 132 -6.30 16.57 -8.34
CA GLN A 132 -7.44 15.91 -8.99
C GLN A 132 -8.81 16.33 -8.43
N ASN A 133 -8.84 17.07 -7.32
CA ASN A 133 -10.08 17.40 -6.62
C ASN A 133 -10.91 16.14 -6.26
N GLU A 134 -10.24 15.03 -5.94
CA GLU A 134 -10.83 13.74 -5.59
C GLU A 134 -10.28 13.22 -4.25
N PRO A 135 -10.54 13.90 -3.14
CA PRO A 135 -10.10 13.44 -1.83
C PRO A 135 -10.77 12.12 -1.47
N ILE A 136 -9.98 11.16 -1.01
CA ILE A 136 -10.48 9.88 -0.51
C ILE A 136 -11.28 10.14 0.76
N ASN A 137 -12.46 9.50 0.85
CA ASN A 137 -13.25 9.51 2.07
C ASN A 137 -12.75 8.39 2.99
N PRO A 138 -12.19 8.69 4.17
CA PRO A 138 -11.76 7.67 5.12
C PRO A 138 -12.89 6.74 5.60
N ASP A 139 -14.16 7.20 5.56
CA ASP A 139 -15.30 6.36 5.93
C ASP A 139 -15.56 5.23 4.93
N ASP A 140 -15.05 5.37 3.70
CA ASP A 140 -15.10 4.34 2.66
C ASP A 140 -13.89 3.39 2.76
N CYS A 141 -12.91 3.70 3.61
CA CYS A 141 -11.72 2.89 3.84
C CYS A 141 -11.92 1.88 4.98
N LEU A 142 -11.31 0.70 4.83
CA LEU A 142 -11.49 -0.38 5.80
C LEU A 142 -10.57 -0.28 7.02
N PHE A 143 -9.48 0.50 6.95
CA PHE A 143 -8.51 0.63 8.03
C PHE A 143 -8.33 2.10 8.41
N MET A 144 -8.37 2.39 9.71
CA MET A 144 -8.13 3.73 10.25
C MET A 144 -6.71 3.80 10.80
N GLU A 145 -6.03 4.93 10.57
CA GLU A 145 -4.65 5.13 11.05
C GLU A 145 -4.53 4.98 12.58
N GLU A 146 -5.54 5.36 13.34
CA GLU A 146 -5.59 5.24 14.80
C GLU A 146 -5.60 3.78 15.31
N TRP A 147 -5.90 2.81 14.45
CA TRP A 147 -5.85 1.40 14.81
C TRP A 147 -4.45 0.82 14.74
N PHE A 148 -3.52 1.48 14.05
CA PHE A 148 -2.15 1.00 13.91
C PHE A 148 -1.40 1.14 15.23
N ASP A 149 -0.91 0.01 15.73
CA ASP A 149 -0.05 -0.07 16.90
C ASP A 149 1.40 -0.23 16.44
N TYR A 150 2.25 0.70 16.84
CA TYR A 150 3.63 0.75 16.39
C TYR A 150 4.57 0.20 17.45
N TYR A 151 5.46 -0.70 17.04
CA TYR A 151 6.51 -1.19 17.90
C TYR A 151 7.84 -0.46 17.66
N ASN A 152 8.69 -0.46 18.68
CA ASN A 152 10.06 0.02 18.59
C ASN A 152 10.99 -1.17 18.32
N GLU A 153 11.78 -1.11 17.24
CA GLU A 153 12.73 -2.17 16.88
C GLU A 153 13.80 -2.41 17.96
N ALA A 154 14.19 -1.36 18.67
CA ALA A 154 15.18 -1.48 19.74
C ALA A 154 14.66 -2.26 20.97
N GLU A 155 13.34 -2.38 21.11
CA GLU A 155 12.68 -3.05 22.24
C GLU A 155 12.18 -4.45 21.86
N ALA A 156 12.10 -4.77 20.56
CA ALA A 156 11.61 -6.04 20.06
C ALA A 156 12.78 -7.00 19.81
N ASP A 157 12.98 -7.93 20.73
CA ASP A 157 14.00 -8.99 20.58
C ASP A 157 13.48 -10.12 19.71
N PHE A 158 13.65 -10.00 18.41
CA PHE A 158 13.29 -11.06 17.45
C PHE A 158 14.31 -12.22 17.41
N CYS A 159 15.44 -12.15 18.12
CA CYS A 159 16.35 -13.26 18.32
C CYS A 159 15.79 -14.30 19.32
N ASP A 160 14.78 -13.90 20.12
CA ASP A 160 14.11 -14.84 21.02
C ASP A 160 13.50 -16.01 20.24
N PRO A 161 13.85 -17.29 20.57
CA PRO A 161 13.27 -18.47 19.95
C PRO A 161 11.75 -18.57 20.05
N ALA A 162 11.10 -17.77 20.88
CA ALA A 162 9.64 -17.69 20.97
C ALA A 162 8.99 -17.05 19.74
N PHE A 163 9.75 -16.41 18.87
CA PHE A 163 9.25 -15.90 17.61
C PHE A 163 9.41 -16.90 16.46
N ASP A 164 8.42 -16.94 15.60
CA ASP A 164 8.44 -17.64 14.32
C ASP A 164 8.24 -16.63 13.19
N PHE A 165 9.05 -16.70 12.11
CA PHE A 165 8.90 -15.86 10.94
C PHE A 165 8.00 -16.52 9.89
N PHE A 166 7.08 -15.72 9.35
CA PHE A 166 6.16 -16.08 8.28
C PHE A 166 6.26 -15.04 7.18
N GLY A 167 6.41 -15.50 5.95
CA GLY A 167 6.43 -14.61 4.80
C GLY A 167 5.29 -14.91 3.84
N PHE A 168 4.90 -13.92 3.06
CA PHE A 168 4.02 -14.12 1.92
C PHE A 168 4.51 -13.30 0.74
N ILE A 169 4.47 -13.93 -0.42
CA ILE A 169 4.82 -13.33 -1.70
C ILE A 169 3.54 -13.18 -2.49
N ASP A 170 3.17 -11.94 -2.80
CA ASP A 170 2.19 -11.60 -3.83
C ASP A 170 2.96 -11.19 -5.09
N PRO A 171 3.19 -12.11 -6.04
CA PRO A 171 3.95 -11.81 -7.22
C PRO A 171 3.04 -11.21 -8.27
N SER A 172 3.26 -9.97 -8.62
CA SER A 172 2.62 -9.39 -9.79
C SER A 172 3.25 -9.95 -11.08
N LEU A 173 2.71 -11.05 -11.56
CA LEU A 173 3.12 -11.70 -12.82
C LEU A 173 2.16 -11.33 -13.96
N GLY A 174 2.05 -10.06 -14.32
CA GLY A 174 1.26 -9.66 -15.48
C GLY A 174 1.80 -10.28 -16.77
N LYS A 175 0.93 -10.88 -17.59
CA LYS A 175 1.24 -11.34 -18.97
C LYS A 175 1.67 -10.20 -19.91
N THR A 176 1.59 -8.98 -19.46
CA THR A 176 2.05 -7.78 -20.13
C THR A 176 3.04 -7.07 -19.22
N LYS A 177 3.92 -6.25 -19.80
CA LYS A 177 4.86 -5.37 -19.06
C LYS A 177 4.14 -4.36 -18.10
N ARG A 178 2.86 -4.55 -17.81
CA ARG A 178 1.98 -3.79 -16.92
C ARG A 178 1.82 -4.46 -15.56
N SER A 179 2.88 -5.05 -15.01
CA SER A 179 2.76 -5.72 -13.71
C SER A 179 2.52 -4.70 -12.59
N ASP A 180 1.56 -5.02 -11.69
CA ASP A 180 1.37 -4.31 -10.42
C ASP A 180 2.59 -4.46 -9.51
N PHE A 181 2.56 -3.92 -8.32
CA PHE A 181 3.62 -4.17 -7.35
C PHE A 181 3.70 -5.65 -7.02
N SER A 182 4.90 -6.18 -6.87
CA SER A 182 5.09 -7.42 -6.13
C SER A 182 5.37 -7.07 -4.68
N ALA A 183 4.68 -7.74 -3.78
CA ALA A 183 4.84 -7.53 -2.36
C ALA A 183 5.43 -8.77 -1.69
N ILE A 184 6.42 -8.56 -0.83
CA ILE A 184 6.97 -9.58 0.05
C ILE A 184 6.82 -9.05 1.48
N VAL A 185 5.86 -9.59 2.22
CA VAL A 185 5.63 -9.19 3.62
C VAL A 185 6.12 -10.28 4.55
N THR A 186 6.89 -9.86 5.56
CA THR A 186 7.44 -10.74 6.62
C THR A 186 6.84 -10.38 7.96
N LEU A 187 6.23 -11.37 8.61
CA LEU A 187 5.70 -11.29 9.97
C LEU A 187 6.54 -12.12 10.94
N ALA A 188 6.88 -11.54 12.09
CA ALA A 188 7.30 -12.30 13.27
C ALA A 188 6.09 -12.53 14.17
N ARG A 189 5.79 -13.79 14.51
CA ARG A 189 4.70 -14.15 15.42
C ARG A 189 5.28 -14.70 16.72
N HIS A 190 4.92 -14.08 17.83
CA HIS A 190 5.26 -14.59 19.15
C HIS A 190 4.36 -15.79 19.50
N ARG A 191 4.98 -16.95 19.82
CA ARG A 191 4.25 -18.21 19.97
C ARG A 191 3.27 -18.21 21.13
N ALA A 192 3.63 -17.61 22.25
CA ALA A 192 2.81 -17.63 23.46
C ALA A 192 1.63 -16.66 23.37
N SER A 193 1.89 -15.38 23.10
CA SER A 193 0.85 -14.33 23.05
C SER A 193 0.04 -14.34 21.76
N GLY A 194 0.66 -14.76 20.64
CA GLY A 194 0.05 -14.70 19.31
C GLY A 194 0.14 -13.35 18.66
N TYR A 195 0.77 -12.34 19.27
CA TYR A 195 1.05 -11.06 18.61
C TYR A 195 1.92 -11.26 17.37
N MET A 196 1.62 -10.48 16.36
CA MET A 196 2.33 -10.48 15.07
C MET A 196 2.96 -9.12 14.84
N TYR A 197 4.18 -9.09 14.36
CA TYR A 197 4.97 -7.89 14.07
C TYR A 197 5.31 -7.86 12.60
N VAL A 198 5.01 -6.79 11.91
CA VAL A 198 5.45 -6.58 10.53
C VAL A 198 6.93 -6.21 10.58
N VAL A 199 7.80 -7.19 10.38
CA VAL A 199 9.26 -7.02 10.46
C VAL A 199 9.80 -6.42 9.17
N ASP A 200 9.20 -6.80 8.03
CA ASP A 200 9.54 -6.27 6.73
C ASP A 200 8.33 -6.22 5.81
N ALA A 201 8.24 -5.18 4.99
CA ALA A 201 7.20 -5.00 3.99
C ALA A 201 7.82 -4.37 2.74
N ASP A 202 8.28 -5.23 1.86
CA ASP A 202 8.96 -4.90 0.64
C ASP A 202 7.94 -4.92 -0.52
N ILE A 203 7.51 -3.73 -0.92
CA ILE A 203 6.49 -3.53 -1.94
C ILE A 203 7.12 -2.74 -3.06
N GLU A 204 7.52 -3.43 -4.11
CA GLU A 204 8.23 -2.87 -5.25
C GLU A 204 7.77 -3.48 -6.56
N ARG A 205 7.99 -2.75 -7.63
CA ARG A 205 7.82 -3.28 -8.98
C ARG A 205 9.10 -3.95 -9.41
N ARG A 206 9.05 -5.25 -9.65
CA ARG A 206 10.25 -6.03 -9.98
C ARG A 206 9.96 -7.15 -10.99
N HIS A 207 10.99 -7.51 -11.75
CA HIS A 207 10.94 -8.69 -12.61
C HIS A 207 10.91 -9.98 -11.78
N PRO A 208 10.28 -11.07 -12.24
CA PRO A 208 10.21 -12.35 -11.52
C PRO A 208 11.58 -12.87 -11.01
N ASP A 209 12.65 -12.73 -11.80
CA ASP A 209 14.00 -13.13 -11.38
C ASP A 209 14.48 -12.34 -10.15
N ARG A 210 14.11 -11.06 -10.07
CA ARG A 210 14.42 -10.21 -8.92
C ARG A 210 13.65 -10.65 -7.68
N ILE A 211 12.39 -11.06 -7.82
CA ILE A 211 11.60 -11.60 -6.70
C ILE A 211 12.31 -12.78 -6.06
N ILE A 212 12.85 -13.72 -6.89
CA ILE A 212 13.59 -14.88 -6.40
C ILE A 212 14.83 -14.46 -5.61
N ALA A 213 15.62 -13.53 -6.17
CA ALA A 213 16.82 -13.03 -5.52
C ALA A 213 16.50 -12.35 -4.17
N ASP A 214 15.46 -11.52 -4.14
CA ASP A 214 15.04 -10.78 -2.94
C ASP A 214 14.53 -11.72 -1.84
N VAL A 215 13.74 -12.75 -2.20
CA VAL A 215 13.30 -13.78 -1.24
C VAL A 215 14.49 -14.53 -0.62
N LEU A 216 15.47 -14.91 -1.42
CA LEU A 216 16.68 -15.55 -0.91
C LEU A 216 17.52 -14.61 -0.03
N ALA A 217 17.59 -13.33 -0.39
CA ALA A 217 18.25 -12.31 0.41
C ALA A 217 17.55 -12.12 1.77
N LYS A 218 16.20 -12.09 1.79
CA LYS A 218 15.41 -11.99 3.02
C LYS A 218 15.60 -13.20 3.94
N GLU A 219 15.63 -14.42 3.40
CA GLU A 219 15.91 -15.62 4.18
C GLU A 219 17.32 -15.56 4.82
N ARG A 220 18.33 -15.13 4.06
CA ARG A 220 19.68 -14.94 4.59
C ARG A 220 19.71 -13.86 5.66
N TRP A 221 19.04 -12.76 5.43
CA TRP A 221 18.93 -11.66 6.38
C TRP A 221 18.28 -12.12 7.68
N LEU A 222 17.15 -12.84 7.63
CA LEU A 222 16.51 -13.38 8.83
C LEU A 222 17.47 -14.29 9.62
N ARG A 223 18.18 -15.20 8.95
CA ARG A 223 19.13 -16.11 9.61
C ARG A 223 20.32 -15.37 10.20
N SER A 224 20.85 -14.39 9.50
CA SER A 224 22.02 -13.63 9.97
C SER A 224 21.67 -12.67 11.11
N SER A 225 20.49 -12.04 11.06
CA SER A 225 20.07 -11.03 12.03
C SER A 225 19.40 -11.63 13.26
N PHE A 226 18.65 -12.74 13.12
CA PHE A 226 17.80 -13.28 14.18
C PHE A 226 18.08 -14.78 14.49
N GLY A 227 19.05 -15.38 13.81
CA GLY A 227 19.48 -16.77 14.05
C GLY A 227 18.62 -17.85 13.40
N HIS A 228 17.44 -17.51 12.86
CA HIS A 228 16.54 -18.44 12.19
C HIS A 228 15.80 -17.78 11.03
N GLY A 229 15.41 -18.57 10.04
CA GLY A 229 14.72 -18.10 8.84
C GLY A 229 13.20 -18.29 8.91
N TYR A 230 12.57 -18.27 7.74
CA TYR A 230 11.13 -18.50 7.64
C TYR A 230 10.74 -19.88 8.17
N ARG A 231 9.73 -19.91 9.04
CA ARG A 231 9.04 -21.14 9.39
C ARG A 231 8.11 -21.62 8.28
N LYS A 232 7.48 -20.66 7.60
CA LYS A 232 6.69 -20.87 6.38
C LYS A 232 6.74 -19.63 5.51
N LEU A 233 6.82 -19.85 4.22
CA LEU A 233 6.76 -18.81 3.20
C LEU A 233 5.64 -19.16 2.22
N GLY A 234 4.57 -18.37 2.18
CA GLY A 234 3.49 -18.55 1.24
C GLY A 234 3.76 -17.84 -0.07
N ALA A 235 3.29 -18.43 -1.13
CA ALA A 235 3.22 -17.77 -2.42
C ALA A 235 1.83 -18.01 -3.00
N GLU A 236 1.23 -16.95 -3.54
CA GLU A 236 -0.02 -17.10 -4.26
C GLU A 236 0.18 -17.93 -5.52
N THR A 237 -0.69 -18.92 -5.75
CA THR A 237 -0.61 -19.81 -6.92
C THR A 237 -1.83 -19.61 -7.82
N ASN A 238 -1.70 -18.69 -8.78
CA ASN A 238 -2.54 -18.64 -9.96
C ASN A 238 -1.85 -19.41 -11.12
N GLN A 239 -2.53 -19.67 -12.22
CA GLN A 239 -2.09 -20.54 -13.34
C GLN A 239 -0.67 -20.30 -13.91
N PHE A 240 0.00 -19.18 -13.55
CA PHE A 240 1.35 -18.84 -13.99
C PHE A 240 2.41 -18.91 -12.88
N GLN A 241 2.00 -19.02 -11.63
CA GLN A 241 2.86 -18.86 -10.45
C GLN A 241 3.51 -20.18 -9.98
N TRP A 242 3.05 -21.32 -10.47
CA TRP A 242 3.74 -22.61 -10.24
C TRP A 242 5.20 -22.56 -10.72
N PHE A 243 5.48 -21.83 -11.81
CA PHE A 243 6.82 -21.63 -12.33
C PHE A 243 7.73 -20.88 -11.35
N LEU A 244 7.22 -19.81 -10.72
CA LEU A 244 7.97 -19.06 -9.70
C LEU A 244 8.37 -19.96 -8.53
N LYS A 245 7.48 -20.84 -8.07
CA LYS A 245 7.78 -21.79 -6.99
C LYS A 245 8.88 -22.77 -7.39
N GLU A 246 8.83 -23.34 -8.59
CA GLU A 246 9.87 -24.26 -9.06
C GLU A 246 11.22 -23.57 -9.18
N GLU A 247 11.26 -22.37 -9.76
CA GLU A 247 12.49 -21.59 -9.89
C GLU A 247 13.01 -21.14 -8.51
N LEU A 248 12.13 -20.76 -7.59
CA LEU A 248 12.49 -20.43 -6.21
C LEU A 248 13.05 -21.64 -5.47
N ALA A 249 12.46 -22.83 -5.63
CA ALA A 249 12.97 -24.07 -5.06
C ALA A 249 14.34 -24.44 -5.63
N LYS A 250 14.53 -24.36 -6.95
CA LYS A 250 15.81 -24.59 -7.62
C LYS A 250 16.91 -23.61 -7.16
N ALA A 251 16.56 -22.31 -7.11
CA ALA A 251 17.48 -21.27 -6.67
C ALA A 251 17.85 -21.42 -5.19
N SER A 252 16.89 -21.81 -4.35
CA SER A 252 17.08 -22.12 -2.92
C SER A 252 18.04 -23.30 -2.73
N ALA A 253 17.82 -24.39 -3.45
CA ALA A 253 18.70 -25.55 -3.40
C ALA A 253 20.14 -25.22 -3.86
N LYS A 254 20.28 -24.47 -4.97
CA LYS A 254 21.56 -23.99 -5.47
C LYS A 254 22.29 -23.07 -4.47
N ALA A 255 21.53 -22.29 -3.72
CA ALA A 255 22.06 -21.38 -2.69
C ALA A 255 22.37 -22.11 -1.34
N GLY A 256 22.07 -23.41 -1.22
CA GLY A 256 22.22 -24.17 0.03
C GLY A 256 21.25 -23.69 1.12
N LEU A 257 20.13 -23.10 0.75
CA LEU A 257 19.09 -22.62 1.67
C LEU A 257 17.87 -23.53 1.58
N TYR A 258 17.25 -23.78 2.72
CA TYR A 258 15.95 -24.44 2.77
C TYR A 258 14.85 -23.37 2.97
N LEU A 259 13.96 -23.23 1.98
CA LEU A 259 12.79 -22.37 2.06
C LEU A 259 11.53 -23.23 2.22
N PRO A 260 10.79 -23.12 3.31
CA PRO A 260 9.56 -23.85 3.56
C PRO A 260 8.38 -23.23 2.82
N ILE A 261 8.34 -23.40 1.49
CA ILE A 261 7.36 -22.77 0.60
C ILE A 261 6.03 -23.51 0.69
N GLU A 262 4.95 -22.79 1.01
CA GLU A 262 3.57 -23.29 1.01
C GLU A 262 2.78 -22.59 -0.12
N GLU A 263 2.13 -23.37 -0.96
CA GLU A 263 1.20 -22.84 -1.96
C GLU A 263 -0.09 -22.39 -1.29
N VAL A 264 -0.54 -21.20 -1.65
CA VAL A 264 -1.80 -20.68 -1.17
C VAL A 264 -2.69 -20.35 -2.37
N GLN A 265 -3.73 -21.16 -2.56
CA GLN A 265 -4.77 -20.85 -3.52
C GLN A 265 -5.75 -19.85 -2.90
N GLN A 266 -5.91 -18.72 -3.55
CA GLN A 266 -6.84 -17.69 -3.15
C GLN A 266 -8.07 -17.76 -4.06
N THR A 267 -9.19 -18.24 -3.51
CA THR A 267 -10.45 -18.41 -4.24
C THR A 267 -11.51 -17.38 -3.87
N SER A 268 -11.29 -16.66 -2.76
CA SER A 268 -12.22 -15.64 -2.26
C SER A 268 -11.93 -14.28 -2.87
N ASP A 269 -12.94 -13.41 -2.88
CA ASP A 269 -12.81 -12.01 -3.26
C ASP A 269 -11.69 -11.31 -2.45
N LYS A 270 -10.85 -10.52 -3.14
CA LYS A 270 -9.67 -9.88 -2.57
C LYS A 270 -10.05 -8.89 -1.46
N VAL A 271 -11.10 -8.10 -1.67
CA VAL A 271 -11.55 -7.11 -0.67
C VAL A 271 -12.01 -7.82 0.60
N MET A 272 -12.80 -8.89 0.46
CA MET A 272 -13.26 -9.67 1.61
C MET A 272 -12.10 -10.33 2.36
N ARG A 273 -11.07 -10.81 1.67
CA ARG A 273 -9.87 -11.40 2.32
C ARG A 273 -9.13 -10.36 3.15
N ILE A 274 -8.77 -9.24 2.53
CA ILE A 274 -8.04 -8.15 3.20
C ILE A 274 -8.86 -7.60 4.37
N GLN A 275 -10.18 -7.51 4.25
CA GLN A 275 -11.07 -7.11 5.34
C GLN A 275 -10.92 -8.00 6.59
N THR A 276 -10.53 -9.27 6.44
CA THR A 276 -10.29 -10.16 7.59
C THR A 276 -9.13 -9.71 8.49
N LEU A 277 -8.27 -8.79 8.03
CA LEU A 277 -7.24 -8.16 8.85
C LEU A 277 -7.80 -7.18 9.88
N GLN A 278 -8.99 -6.58 9.63
CA GLN A 278 -9.55 -5.53 10.47
C GLN A 278 -9.56 -5.87 11.97
N PRO A 279 -10.07 -7.03 12.40
CA PRO A 279 -10.10 -7.37 13.83
C PRO A 279 -8.71 -7.41 14.46
N ASP A 280 -7.71 -7.93 13.72
CA ASP A 280 -6.35 -8.06 14.23
C ASP A 280 -5.63 -6.71 14.31
N VAL A 281 -5.87 -5.82 13.34
CA VAL A 281 -5.33 -4.46 13.33
C VAL A 281 -6.02 -3.61 14.40
N LYS A 282 -7.35 -3.60 14.44
CA LYS A 282 -8.15 -2.82 15.40
C LYS A 282 -7.86 -3.21 16.85
N ASN A 283 -7.70 -4.50 17.12
CA ASN A 283 -7.40 -5.01 18.46
C ASN A 283 -5.89 -5.06 18.75
N LYS A 284 -5.05 -4.47 17.88
CA LYS A 284 -3.60 -4.32 18.08
C LYS A 284 -2.84 -5.65 18.18
N TYR A 285 -3.38 -6.71 17.59
CA TYR A 285 -2.69 -8.00 17.48
C TYR A 285 -1.62 -7.98 16.38
N ILE A 286 -1.75 -7.10 15.38
CA ILE A 286 -0.70 -6.82 14.40
C ILE A 286 -0.05 -5.49 14.76
N LYS A 287 1.27 -5.53 14.94
CA LYS A 287 2.10 -4.38 15.25
C LYS A 287 2.90 -3.99 14.03
N PHE A 288 2.94 -2.69 13.75
CA PHE A 288 3.56 -2.12 12.56
C PHE A 288 4.87 -1.40 12.90
N ASN A 289 5.69 -1.17 11.87
CA ASN A 289 6.81 -0.27 11.95
C ASN A 289 6.57 0.94 11.04
N ARG A 290 6.87 2.13 11.53
CA ARG A 290 6.66 3.40 10.78
C ARG A 290 7.51 3.51 9.51
N ARG A 291 8.58 2.74 9.38
CA ARG A 291 9.40 2.69 8.17
C ARG A 291 8.65 2.10 6.96
N HIS A 292 7.66 1.23 7.18
CA HIS A 292 6.88 0.58 6.12
C HIS A 292 5.79 1.51 5.56
N LYS A 293 6.18 2.72 5.16
CA LYS A 293 5.26 3.79 4.74
C LYS A 293 4.29 3.34 3.65
N ARG A 294 4.79 2.62 2.63
CA ARG A 294 3.96 2.16 1.50
C ARG A 294 2.87 1.17 1.93
N LEU A 295 3.19 0.23 2.82
CA LEU A 295 2.19 -0.68 3.38
C LEU A 295 1.12 0.06 4.18
N LEU A 296 1.54 1.00 5.04
CA LEU A 296 0.63 1.80 5.87
C LEU A 296 -0.28 2.67 5.01
N GLU A 297 0.26 3.28 3.95
CA GLU A 297 -0.50 4.08 2.99
C GLU A 297 -1.53 3.22 2.24
N GLN A 298 -1.12 2.06 1.70
CA GLN A 298 -2.05 1.15 1.02
C GLN A 298 -3.16 0.66 1.97
N LEU A 299 -2.86 0.37 3.24
CA LEU A 299 -3.87 -0.02 4.23
C LEU A 299 -4.86 1.12 4.51
N THR A 300 -4.37 2.35 4.75
CA THR A 300 -5.24 3.50 5.06
C THR A 300 -6.14 3.90 3.91
N GLN A 301 -5.75 3.61 2.68
CA GLN A 301 -6.52 3.93 1.48
C GLN A 301 -7.39 2.76 0.99
N PHE A 302 -7.20 1.56 1.53
CA PHE A 302 -7.92 0.37 1.06
C PHE A 302 -9.41 0.41 1.43
N PRO A 303 -10.37 0.09 0.51
CA PRO A 303 -10.18 -0.41 -0.86
C PRO A 303 -10.13 0.69 -1.94
N MET A 304 -10.12 1.96 -1.57
CA MET A 304 -10.25 3.11 -2.48
C MET A 304 -8.92 3.50 -3.14
N GLY A 305 -7.78 3.03 -2.61
CA GLY A 305 -6.44 3.27 -3.17
C GLY A 305 -6.22 2.53 -4.50
N ALA A 306 -5.24 3.02 -5.29
CA ALA A 306 -4.90 2.42 -6.58
C ALA A 306 -4.14 1.08 -6.44
N HIS A 307 -3.58 0.81 -5.28
CA HIS A 307 -2.74 -0.37 -5.01
C HIS A 307 -3.11 -1.02 -3.68
N ASP A 308 -3.11 -2.34 -3.66
CA ASP A 308 -3.48 -3.16 -2.51
C ASP A 308 -2.60 -4.41 -2.33
N ASP A 309 -1.47 -4.47 -3.04
CA ASP A 309 -0.55 -5.62 -3.03
C ASP A 309 0.06 -5.86 -1.64
N GLY A 310 0.39 -4.77 -0.91
CA GLY A 310 0.89 -4.85 0.47
C GLY A 310 -0.14 -5.40 1.45
N PRO A 311 -1.36 -4.86 1.51
CA PRO A 311 -2.47 -5.43 2.27
C PRO A 311 -2.76 -6.89 1.97
N ASP A 312 -2.71 -7.30 0.70
CA ASP A 312 -2.95 -8.69 0.29
C ASP A 312 -1.83 -9.63 0.75
N ALA A 313 -0.58 -9.22 0.57
CA ALA A 313 0.57 -9.97 1.08
C ALA A 313 0.57 -10.06 2.61
N LEU A 314 0.16 -9.00 3.31
CA LEU A 314 0.01 -9.01 4.77
C LEU A 314 -1.07 -10.00 5.22
N GLU A 315 -2.20 -10.04 4.52
CA GLU A 315 -3.28 -11.00 4.79
C GLU A 315 -2.79 -12.44 4.60
N GLY A 316 -2.11 -12.71 3.50
CA GLY A 316 -1.52 -14.01 3.22
C GLY A 316 -0.54 -14.46 4.31
N ALA A 317 0.39 -13.60 4.72
CA ALA A 317 1.35 -13.89 5.79
C ALA A 317 0.65 -14.16 7.13
N ARG A 318 -0.34 -13.33 7.48
CA ARG A 318 -1.15 -13.50 8.70
C ARG A 318 -1.94 -14.81 8.67
N THR A 319 -2.52 -15.16 7.56
CA THR A 319 -3.31 -16.39 7.41
C THR A 319 -2.44 -17.63 7.61
N ILE A 320 -1.25 -17.67 7.00
CA ILE A 320 -0.28 -18.75 7.21
C ILE A 320 0.18 -18.80 8.67
N ALA A 321 0.49 -17.64 9.24
CA ALA A 321 0.92 -17.58 10.64
C ALA A 321 -0.14 -18.15 11.59
N LYS A 322 -1.43 -17.91 11.35
CA LYS A 322 -2.54 -18.44 12.17
C LYS A 322 -2.81 -19.93 11.96
N LYS A 323 -2.56 -20.49 10.78
CA LYS A 323 -2.75 -21.92 10.48
C LYS A 323 -1.79 -22.84 11.27
N VAL A 324 -0.65 -22.33 11.72
CA VAL A 324 0.28 -23.11 12.53
C VAL A 324 -0.32 -23.35 13.90
N LYS A 325 -0.78 -24.59 14.13
CA LYS A 325 -1.37 -25.01 15.40
C LYS A 325 -0.36 -24.86 16.53
N ARG A 326 -0.80 -24.38 17.70
CA ARG A 326 -0.04 -24.43 18.94
C ARG A 326 0.06 -25.90 19.34
N PHE A 327 1.26 -26.49 19.36
CA PHE A 327 1.49 -27.71 20.09
C PHE A 327 1.46 -27.32 21.57
N ARG A 328 0.41 -27.73 22.29
CA ARG A 328 0.50 -27.85 23.75
C ARG A 328 1.42 -29.04 24.02
N ILE A 329 2.61 -28.77 24.52
CA ILE A 329 3.39 -29.81 25.25
C ILE A 329 2.56 -30.05 26.51
N LEU A 330 1.82 -31.13 26.53
CA LEU A 330 1.22 -31.63 27.77
C LEU A 330 2.41 -32.10 28.60
N ASP A 331 2.69 -31.38 29.68
CA ASP A 331 3.67 -31.79 30.66
C ASP A 331 3.28 -33.21 31.15
N ARG A 332 4.23 -34.13 31.11
CA ARG A 332 4.06 -35.51 31.55
C ARG A 332 3.76 -35.64 33.07
N ALA A 333 3.74 -34.52 33.79
CA ALA A 333 3.45 -34.46 35.23
C ALA A 333 1.99 -34.79 35.64
N GLY A 334 1.11 -35.10 34.67
CA GLY A 334 -0.30 -35.40 34.93
C GLY A 334 -0.71 -36.86 34.82
N PHE A 335 0.22 -37.78 34.52
CA PHE A 335 -0.04 -39.22 34.60
C PHE A 335 0.67 -39.81 35.83
N GLY A 336 0.04 -39.64 37.02
CA GLY A 336 0.34 -40.45 38.16
C GLY A 336 -0.14 -41.88 37.90
N ILE A 337 0.80 -42.82 37.86
CA ILE A 337 0.63 -44.18 38.24
C ILE A 337 1.47 -44.38 39.48
#